data_b126b6b7e15af3091d4de6c11f0359a5
#
_entry.id   b126b6b7e15af3091d4de6c11f0359a5
#
_cell.length_a   1.000
_cell.length_b   1.000
_cell.length_c   1.000
_cell.angle_alpha   90.00
_cell.angle_beta   90.00
_cell.angle_gamma   90.00
#
_symmetry.space_group_name_H-M   'P 1'
#
loop_
_entity.id
_entity.type
_entity.pdbx_description
1 polymer ?
#
loop_
_entity_poly.entity_id
_entity_poly.type
_entity_poly.pdbx_seq_one_letter_code
_entity_poly.pdbx_strand_id
1 'polypeptide(L)'
;MKKLLVMLCGVMLLVVSGCCSLGQCKITMEKNAVLLDVRTPAEYQKGYLQGAINLPQADVDTKAAAVVPSKDTPVYVYCRGGREATMATEKLLKQGYTDVHNLGAMKDAQKQLCLPTAK
;
A
#
# COMPACT_ATOMS: atom_id res chain seq x y z
N MET A 1 50.21 30.30 -30.23
CA MET A 1 49.93 30.14 -29.99
C MET A 1 48.92 29.63 -29.78
N LYS A 2 48.45 29.25 -29.43
CA LYS A 2 47.72 28.77 -29.27
C LYS A 2 46.87 28.35 -28.80
N LYS A 3 46.11 28.10 -28.61
CA LYS A 3 45.37 27.73 -28.27
C LYS A 3 44.64 27.10 -28.03
N LEU A 4 44.04 26.68 -27.63
CA LEU A 4 43.37 26.05 -27.43
C LEU A 4 42.39 25.75 -27.10
N LEU A 5 41.82 25.50 -27.11
CA LEU A 5 40.92 25.22 -26.93
C LEU A 5 40.24 24.34 -26.54
N VAL A 6 39.78 24.03 -26.02
CA VAL A 6 39.25 23.31 -25.57
C VAL A 6 38.16 23.04 -25.46
N MET A 7 37.60 22.75 -25.61
CA MET A 7 36.59 22.46 -25.61
C MET A 7 35.98 21.62 -25.14
N LEU A 8 35.59 21.44 -24.63
CA LEU A 8 35.03 20.82 -24.10
C LEU A 8 33.89 20.50 -24.20
N CYS A 9 33.47 19.98 -24.16
CA CYS A 9 32.48 19.65 -24.34
C CYS A 9 31.78 19.11 -23.53
N GLY A 10 31.32 19.17 -23.08
CA GLY A 10 30.60 18.85 -22.31
C GLY A 10 29.62 18.01 -22.42
N VAL A 11 29.47 17.38 -22.23
CA VAL A 11 28.61 16.59 -22.44
C VAL A 11 27.73 16.28 -21.67
N MET A 12 27.03 16.37 -21.56
CA MET A 12 26.17 16.15 -20.95
C MET A 12 25.39 15.22 -21.00
N LEU A 13 25.01 14.69 -20.51
CA LEU A 13 24.33 13.81 -20.47
C LEU A 13 23.15 13.77 -19.91
N LEU A 14 22.57 13.57 -19.97
CA LEU A 14 21.54 13.51 -19.63
C LEU A 14 20.85 12.52 -19.38
N VAL A 15 20.43 12.18 -18.83
CA VAL A 15 19.85 11.29 -18.52
C VAL A 15 18.66 11.27 -18.33
N VAL A 16 18.08 10.96 -18.40
CA VAL A 16 16.97 10.92 -18.36
C VAL A 16 16.25 10.13 -17.94
N SER A 17 15.91 9.78 -17.43
CA SER A 17 15.26 9.20 -16.95
C SER A 17 14.18 8.89 -17.15
N GLY A 18 13.69 8.48 -17.25
CA GLY A 18 12.82 8.14 -17.55
C GLY A 18 11.75 7.78 -17.15
N CYS A 19 11.39 7.59 -16.74
CA CYS A 19 10.44 7.48 -16.41
C CYS A 19 9.51 6.83 -16.55
N CYS A 20 9.23 6.23 -16.58
CA CYS A 20 8.41 5.56 -16.80
C CYS A 20 7.48 5.46 -16.05
N SER A 21 6.94 5.80 -15.81
CA SER A 21 5.96 5.72 -15.15
C SER A 21 5.18 4.66 -15.17
N LEU A 22 5.26 3.90 -16.01
CA LEU A 22 4.54 2.83 -16.00
C LEU A 22 4.76 2.07 -14.91
N GLY A 23 4.06 1.62 -14.11
CA GLY A 23 4.30 0.73 -13.06
C GLY A 23 4.80 1.38 -11.82
N GLN A 24 4.70 2.63 -11.70
CA GLN A 24 5.13 3.23 -10.52
C GLN A 24 4.16 3.01 -9.43
N CYS A 25 4.56 2.51 -8.31
CA CYS A 25 3.71 2.32 -7.14
C CYS A 25 3.50 3.63 -6.44
N LYS A 26 2.25 3.93 -6.13
CA LYS A 26 1.95 5.18 -5.46
C LYS A 26 2.23 5.15 -3.98
N ILE A 27 2.19 3.97 -3.40
CA ILE A 27 2.37 3.81 -1.97
C ILE A 27 3.41 2.76 -1.70
N THR A 28 4.34 3.07 -0.81
CA THR A 28 5.29 2.09 -0.32
C THR A 28 4.98 1.90 1.16
N MET A 29 4.62 0.68 1.54
CA MET A 29 4.30 0.41 2.93
C MET A 29 5.57 0.33 3.75
N GLU A 30 5.51 0.86 4.96
CA GLU A 30 6.63 0.73 5.89
C GLU A 30 6.82 -0.73 6.26
N LYS A 31 8.01 -1.08 6.70
CA LYS A 31 8.30 -2.45 7.05
C LYS A 31 7.42 -3.02 8.15
N ASN A 32 7.02 -2.19 9.09
CA ASN A 32 6.18 -2.65 10.19
C ASN A 32 4.70 -2.49 9.91
N ALA A 33 4.33 -2.11 8.70
CA ALA A 33 2.92 -1.89 8.35
C ALA A 33 2.15 -3.20 8.30
N VAL A 34 0.86 -3.11 8.58
CA VAL A 34 -0.04 -4.25 8.51
C VAL A 34 -1.03 -3.97 7.38
N LEU A 35 -1.17 -4.94 6.48
CA LEU A 35 -2.14 -4.86 5.40
C LEU A 35 -3.31 -5.74 5.74
N LEU A 36 -4.49 -5.16 5.86
CA LEU A 36 -5.69 -5.89 6.25
C LEU A 36 -6.65 -6.08 5.08
N ASP A 37 -7.03 -7.32 4.87
CA ASP A 37 -8.09 -7.69 3.94
C ASP A 37 -9.33 -7.87 4.79
N VAL A 38 -10.28 -6.94 4.68
CA VAL A 38 -11.46 -6.97 5.53
C VAL A 38 -12.67 -7.59 4.86
N ARG A 39 -12.40 -8.41 3.81
CA ARG A 39 -13.45 -9.18 3.16
C ARG A 39 -13.77 -10.41 4.01
N THR A 40 -14.74 -11.20 3.55
CA THR A 40 -15.07 -12.42 4.26
C THR A 40 -13.94 -13.45 4.12
N PRO A 41 -13.86 -14.41 5.05
CA PRO A 41 -12.85 -15.47 4.92
C PRO A 41 -12.96 -16.25 3.62
N ALA A 42 -14.19 -16.47 3.12
CA ALA A 42 -14.38 -17.19 1.87
C ALA A 42 -13.76 -16.43 0.70
N GLU A 43 -13.94 -15.12 0.67
CA GLU A 43 -13.34 -14.31 -0.38
C GLU A 43 -11.81 -14.29 -0.27
N TYR A 44 -11.31 -14.20 0.94
CA TYR A 44 -9.88 -14.19 1.18
C TYR A 44 -9.23 -15.48 0.67
N GLN A 45 -9.89 -16.61 0.91
CA GLN A 45 -9.35 -17.89 0.47
C GLN A 45 -9.24 -18.02 -1.04
N LYS A 46 -10.02 -17.27 -1.77
CA LYS A 46 -9.97 -17.30 -3.23
C LYS A 46 -8.81 -16.48 -3.80
N GLY A 47 -8.18 -15.70 -2.99
CA GLY A 47 -7.05 -14.89 -3.40
C GLY A 47 -7.05 -13.57 -2.64
N TYR A 48 -5.86 -13.08 -2.32
CA TYR A 48 -5.69 -11.85 -1.56
C TYR A 48 -4.39 -11.19 -1.99
N LEU A 49 -4.18 -9.96 -1.61
CA LEU A 49 -2.92 -9.28 -1.93
C LEU A 49 -1.82 -9.87 -1.05
N GLN A 50 -0.68 -10.12 -1.65
CA GLN A 50 0.43 -10.75 -0.94
C GLN A 50 0.75 -10.00 0.34
N GLY A 51 0.84 -10.71 1.45
CA GLY A 51 1.12 -10.13 2.76
C GLY A 51 -0.10 -9.68 3.53
N ALA A 52 -1.29 -9.72 2.94
CA ALA A 52 -2.49 -9.28 3.63
C ALA A 52 -2.95 -10.29 4.67
N ILE A 53 -3.41 -9.79 5.79
CA ILE A 53 -3.99 -10.59 6.86
C ILE A 53 -5.50 -10.41 6.78
N ASN A 54 -6.23 -11.50 6.84
CA ASN A 54 -7.69 -11.44 6.78
C ASN A 54 -8.26 -11.05 8.16
N LEU A 55 -8.91 -9.91 8.21
CA LEU A 55 -9.64 -9.49 9.39
C LEU A 55 -10.97 -8.94 8.90
N PRO A 56 -12.00 -9.79 8.81
CA PRO A 56 -13.30 -9.36 8.29
C PRO A 56 -13.79 -8.11 9.00
N GLN A 57 -14.46 -7.24 8.26
CA GLN A 57 -14.92 -5.97 8.80
C GLN A 57 -15.74 -6.15 10.08
N ALA A 58 -16.54 -7.20 10.15
CA ALA A 58 -17.36 -7.45 11.33
C ALA A 58 -16.55 -7.77 12.57
N ASP A 59 -15.30 -8.22 12.40
CA ASP A 59 -14.46 -8.60 13.52
C ASP A 59 -13.46 -7.51 13.93
N VAL A 60 -13.46 -6.38 13.25
CA VAL A 60 -12.47 -5.35 13.53
C VAL A 60 -12.55 -4.85 14.97
N ASP A 61 -13.77 -4.69 15.49
CA ASP A 61 -13.91 -4.17 16.85
C ASP A 61 -13.33 -5.09 17.91
N THR A 62 -13.36 -6.39 17.69
CA THR A 62 -12.95 -7.34 18.71
C THR A 62 -11.58 -7.96 18.48
N LYS A 63 -11.10 -7.95 17.24
CA LYS A 63 -9.88 -8.68 16.91
C LYS A 63 -8.72 -7.85 16.37
N ALA A 64 -8.92 -6.55 16.19
CA ALA A 64 -7.86 -5.74 15.61
C ALA A 64 -6.60 -5.76 16.47
N ALA A 65 -6.74 -5.74 17.77
CA ALA A 65 -5.59 -5.70 18.66
C ALA A 65 -4.72 -6.95 18.54
N ALA A 66 -5.32 -8.06 18.09
CA ALA A 66 -4.57 -9.29 17.94
C ALA A 66 -3.68 -9.28 16.70
N VAL A 67 -4.01 -8.48 15.69
CA VAL A 67 -3.25 -8.45 14.45
C VAL A 67 -2.47 -7.17 14.22
N VAL A 68 -2.84 -6.09 14.91
CA VAL A 68 -2.13 -4.81 14.79
C VAL A 68 -1.44 -4.54 16.12
N PRO A 69 -0.11 -4.61 16.15
CA PRO A 69 0.65 -4.59 17.42
C PRO A 69 0.47 -3.35 18.28
N SER A 70 0.39 -2.18 17.70
CA SER A 70 0.24 -0.99 18.50
C SER A 70 -0.63 0.03 17.81
N LYS A 71 -1.05 1.05 18.54
CA LYS A 71 -1.97 2.04 18.00
C LYS A 71 -1.34 2.96 16.96
N ASP A 72 -0.04 3.03 16.90
CA ASP A 72 0.64 3.84 15.89
C ASP A 72 1.24 3.00 14.77
N THR A 73 0.95 1.70 14.73
CA THR A 73 1.35 0.86 13.61
C THR A 73 0.65 1.33 12.35
N PRO A 74 1.35 1.50 11.23
CA PRO A 74 0.69 1.85 9.98
C PRO A 74 -0.21 0.70 9.52
N VAL A 75 -1.46 0.99 9.25
CA VAL A 75 -2.44 -0.02 8.85
C VAL A 75 -3.02 0.36 7.51
N TYR A 76 -2.98 -0.56 6.56
CA TYR A 76 -3.56 -0.37 5.24
C TYR A 76 -4.72 -1.34 5.08
N VAL A 77 -5.85 -0.85 4.63
CA VAL A 77 -7.10 -1.62 4.63
C VAL A 77 -7.70 -1.65 3.23
N TYR A 78 -8.10 -2.83 2.78
CA TYR A 78 -8.84 -2.93 1.52
C TYR A 78 -9.93 -3.98 1.64
N CYS A 79 -10.91 -3.90 0.76
CA CYS A 79 -11.96 -4.91 0.67
C CYS A 79 -12.26 -5.15 -0.81
N ARG A 80 -13.39 -5.77 -1.11
CA ARG A 80 -13.69 -6.06 -2.50
C ARG A 80 -14.07 -4.80 -3.28
N GLY A 81 -15.00 -4.02 -2.77
CA GLY A 81 -15.50 -2.84 -3.48
C GLY A 81 -15.25 -1.51 -2.78
N GLY A 82 -14.67 -1.52 -1.59
CA GLY A 82 -14.36 -0.30 -0.86
C GLY A 82 -15.26 0.02 0.31
N ARG A 83 -16.46 -0.55 0.36
CA ARG A 83 -17.40 -0.23 1.41
C ARG A 83 -16.98 -0.75 2.78
N GLU A 84 -16.64 -2.02 2.86
CA GLU A 84 -16.19 -2.60 4.12
C GLU A 84 -14.89 -1.97 4.58
N ALA A 85 -14.03 -1.59 3.64
CA ALA A 85 -12.77 -0.93 3.99
C ALA A 85 -13.03 0.42 4.65
N THR A 86 -14.02 1.17 4.18
CA THR A 86 -14.38 2.43 4.80
C THR A 86 -14.90 2.22 6.21
N MET A 87 -15.76 1.23 6.39
CA MET A 87 -16.30 0.92 7.71
C MET A 87 -15.21 0.45 8.67
N ALA A 88 -14.33 -0.40 8.18
CA ALA A 88 -13.23 -0.90 9.01
C ALA A 88 -12.28 0.22 9.40
N THR A 89 -12.00 1.13 8.47
CA THR A 89 -11.14 2.27 8.76
C THR A 89 -11.74 3.13 9.87
N GLU A 90 -13.03 3.39 9.80
CA GLU A 90 -13.69 4.17 10.84
C GLU A 90 -13.62 3.47 12.19
N LYS A 91 -13.82 2.17 12.20
CA LYS A 91 -13.76 1.41 13.45
C LYS A 91 -12.35 1.46 14.05
N LEU A 92 -11.34 1.33 13.21
CA LEU A 92 -9.96 1.39 13.69
C LEU A 92 -9.63 2.77 14.26
N LEU A 93 -10.06 3.82 13.58
CA LEU A 93 -9.80 5.17 14.08
C LEU A 93 -10.49 5.40 15.42
N LYS A 94 -11.71 4.88 15.58
CA LYS A 94 -12.42 5.02 16.85
C LYS A 94 -11.73 4.26 17.97
N GLN A 95 -11.01 3.19 17.65
CA GLN A 95 -10.28 2.44 18.65
C GLN A 95 -8.96 3.07 19.03
N GLY A 96 -8.59 4.17 18.37
CA GLY A 96 -7.38 4.88 18.72
C GLY A 96 -6.18 4.60 17.81
N TYR A 97 -6.37 3.82 16.74
CA TYR A 97 -5.29 3.64 15.77
C TYR A 97 -5.10 4.97 15.04
N THR A 98 -3.86 5.42 14.91
CA THR A 98 -3.59 6.77 14.44
C THR A 98 -3.08 6.85 13.02
N ASP A 99 -2.70 5.72 12.42
CA ASP A 99 -2.12 5.74 11.08
C ASP A 99 -2.82 4.68 10.22
N VAL A 100 -4.05 4.98 9.81
CA VAL A 100 -4.89 4.06 9.08
C VAL A 100 -5.16 4.60 7.69
N HIS A 101 -4.89 3.78 6.68
CA HIS A 101 -5.03 4.15 5.28
C HIS A 101 -6.06 3.27 4.60
N ASN A 102 -7.13 3.90 4.11
CA ASN A 102 -8.18 3.18 3.40
C ASN A 102 -7.80 3.10 1.93
N LEU A 103 -7.48 1.92 1.44
CA LEU A 103 -7.08 1.74 0.05
C LEU A 103 -8.25 1.41 -0.87
N GLY A 104 -9.43 1.20 -0.29
CA GLY A 104 -10.62 0.98 -1.10
C GLY A 104 -10.76 -0.43 -1.61
N ALA A 105 -11.08 -0.56 -2.89
CA ALA A 105 -11.27 -1.86 -3.50
C ALA A 105 -9.94 -2.57 -3.70
N MET A 106 -9.99 -3.90 -3.69
CA MET A 106 -8.79 -4.72 -3.86
C MET A 106 -7.99 -4.36 -5.10
N LYS A 107 -8.65 -4.13 -6.22
CA LYS A 107 -7.92 -3.84 -7.44
C LYS A 107 -7.24 -2.46 -7.37
N ASP A 108 -7.84 -1.53 -6.66
CA ASP A 108 -7.23 -0.22 -6.47
C ASP A 108 -6.05 -0.31 -5.51
N ALA A 109 -6.21 -1.10 -4.45
CA ALA A 109 -5.13 -1.34 -3.51
C ALA A 109 -3.96 -2.01 -4.21
N GLN A 110 -4.26 -2.97 -5.07
CA GLN A 110 -3.22 -3.67 -5.82
C GLN A 110 -2.40 -2.73 -6.67
N LYS A 111 -3.06 -1.80 -7.34
CA LYS A 111 -2.35 -0.83 -8.16
C LYS A 111 -1.52 0.13 -7.33
N GLN A 112 -2.06 0.58 -6.22
CA GLN A 112 -1.36 1.53 -5.37
C GLN A 112 -0.12 0.92 -4.73
N LEU A 113 -0.20 -0.33 -4.35
CA LEU A 113 0.88 -1.00 -3.65
C LEU A 113 1.78 -1.85 -4.55
N CYS A 114 1.36 -2.09 -5.77
CA CYS A 114 2.06 -2.95 -6.73
C CYS A 114 2.30 -4.35 -6.17
N LEU A 115 1.30 -4.90 -5.49
CA LEU A 115 1.44 -6.23 -4.92
C LEU A 115 0.79 -7.27 -5.80
N PRO A 116 1.37 -8.46 -5.89
CA PRO A 116 0.72 -9.55 -6.59
C PRO A 116 -0.34 -10.17 -5.69
N THR A 117 -1.20 -10.98 -6.29
CA THR A 117 -2.16 -11.74 -5.51
C THR A 117 -1.53 -13.06 -5.07
N ALA A 118 -2.04 -13.60 -3.98
CA ALA A 118 -1.61 -14.86 -3.42
C ALA A 118 -2.82 -15.71 -3.10
N LYS A 119 -2.60 -16.94 -2.75
CA LYS A 119 -3.68 -17.85 -2.35
C LYS A 119 -3.23 -18.70 -1.21
#